data_3859da2ed0b5842d7b57c9539a11d245
#
_entry.id   3859da2ed0b5842d7b57c9539a11d245
#
_cell.length_a   1.000
_cell.length_b   1.000
_cell.length_c   1.000
_cell.angle_alpha   90.00
_cell.angle_beta   90.00
_cell.angle_gamma   90.00
#
_symmetry.space_group_name_H-M   'P 1'
#
loop_
_entity.id
_entity.type
_entity.pdbx_description
1 polymer ?
#
loop_
_entity_poly.entity_id
_entity_poly.type
_entity_poly.pdbx_seq_one_letter_code
_entity_poly.pdbx_strand_id
1 'polypeptide(L)'
;MFREGQAVITRREDYQAPDFWIDNVDLVFDLDPLKTRVLNTMLVRRNPEVAAQALRLEGEDLNLSRVLVNGQGTSFKIDGEQLVLENLPEGTEPFKLEIFTTCNPSKNTQLSGLYVSQDSFFTQCEAQGFRRISYFLDRPDVMSVFSVTLRADKLSYPVLLSNGNLVEKGDLEDGRHFAKWVDPHHKPSYLFALVAGKLVCREQRITARNGK
;
A
#
# COMPACT_ATOMS: atom_id res chain seq x y z
N MET A 1 18.87 -8.54 3.23
CA MET A 1 20.12 -7.88 2.79
C MET A 1 20.55 -6.95 3.91
N PHE A 2 21.72 -7.11 4.50
CA PHE A 2 22.19 -6.21 5.54
C PHE A 2 22.58 -4.88 4.89
N ARG A 3 21.96 -3.77 5.33
CA ARG A 3 22.42 -2.43 4.93
C ARG A 3 23.86 -2.24 5.46
N GLU A 4 24.79 -1.93 4.59
CA GLU A 4 26.12 -1.45 4.99
C GLU A 4 25.95 -0.08 5.66
N GLY A 5 26.06 -0.03 6.97
CA GLY A 5 25.97 1.17 7.80
C GLY A 5 25.95 0.79 9.28
N GLN A 6 26.30 1.74 10.14
CA GLN A 6 26.15 1.53 11.58
C GLN A 6 24.68 1.27 11.92
N ALA A 7 24.40 0.19 12.65
CA ALA A 7 23.06 -0.11 13.13
C ALA A 7 22.53 1.07 13.97
N VAL A 8 21.41 1.65 13.53
CA VAL A 8 20.72 2.68 14.31
C VAL A 8 20.11 1.98 15.53
N ILE A 9 20.54 2.37 16.71
CA ILE A 9 19.99 1.86 17.96
C ILE A 9 18.64 2.54 18.17
N THR A 10 17.55 1.78 18.08
CA THR A 10 16.20 2.24 18.40
C THR A 10 15.93 1.94 19.87
N ARG A 11 15.61 2.97 20.65
CA ARG A 11 15.28 2.87 22.07
C ARG A 11 13.80 3.13 22.27
N ARG A 12 13.20 2.50 23.29
CA ARG A 12 11.80 2.69 23.63
C ARG A 12 11.50 4.14 24.02
N GLU A 13 12.45 4.80 24.66
CA GLU A 13 12.36 6.18 25.11
C GLU A 13 12.31 7.19 23.96
N ASP A 14 12.81 6.80 22.77
CA ASP A 14 12.81 7.63 21.56
C ASP A 14 11.48 7.55 20.80
N TYR A 15 10.51 6.75 21.27
CA TYR A 15 9.22 6.63 20.63
C TYR A 15 8.46 7.95 20.65
N GLN A 16 8.00 8.33 19.47
CA GLN A 16 7.09 9.46 19.28
C GLN A 16 5.87 8.99 18.50
N ALA A 17 4.68 9.37 18.98
CA ALA A 17 3.45 9.12 18.26
C ALA A 17 3.49 9.77 16.88
N PRO A 18 2.86 9.18 15.85
CA PRO A 18 2.83 9.78 14.53
C PRO A 18 2.08 11.11 14.52
N ASP A 19 2.58 12.07 13.74
CA ASP A 19 1.96 13.39 13.56
C ASP A 19 0.60 13.33 12.87
N PHE A 20 0.37 12.27 12.11
CA PHE A 20 -0.85 12.01 11.37
C PHE A 20 -1.27 10.55 11.50
N TRP A 21 -2.57 10.33 11.39
CA TRP A 21 -3.18 9.01 11.29
C TRP A 21 -3.74 8.79 9.88
N ILE A 22 -3.75 7.57 9.41
CA ILE A 22 -4.37 7.16 8.16
C ILE A 22 -5.46 6.16 8.52
N ASP A 23 -6.72 6.58 8.45
CA ASP A 23 -7.84 5.75 8.88
C ASP A 23 -8.24 4.73 7.81
N ASN A 24 -8.23 5.17 6.54
CA ASN A 24 -8.61 4.35 5.39
C ASN A 24 -7.58 4.46 4.28
N VAL A 25 -7.37 3.33 3.60
CA VAL A 25 -6.51 3.20 2.42
C VAL A 25 -7.30 2.48 1.34
N ASP A 26 -7.48 3.12 0.20
CA ASP A 26 -8.05 2.51 -1.01
C ASP A 26 -6.97 2.48 -2.10
N LEU A 27 -6.57 1.26 -2.48
CA LEU A 27 -5.53 1.01 -3.46
C LEU A 27 -6.13 0.50 -4.77
N VAL A 28 -5.77 1.13 -5.86
CA VAL A 28 -6.09 0.62 -7.21
C VAL A 28 -4.80 0.31 -7.93
N PHE A 29 -4.62 -0.95 -8.29
CA PHE A 29 -3.48 -1.42 -9.06
C PHE A 29 -3.88 -1.71 -10.50
N ASP A 30 -3.17 -1.12 -11.45
CA ASP A 30 -3.09 -1.60 -12.82
C ASP A 30 -1.79 -2.41 -12.94
N LEU A 31 -1.91 -3.74 -12.79
CA LEU A 31 -0.76 -4.65 -12.76
C LEU A 31 -0.18 -4.83 -14.17
N ASP A 32 1.09 -4.50 -14.29
CA ASP A 32 1.94 -4.73 -15.44
C ASP A 32 3.35 -5.03 -14.93
N PRO A 33 4.02 -6.10 -15.39
CA PRO A 33 5.33 -6.50 -14.88
C PRO A 33 6.41 -5.42 -15.00
N LEU A 34 6.34 -4.59 -16.02
CA LEU A 34 7.34 -3.55 -16.31
C LEU A 34 6.96 -2.19 -15.73
N LYS A 35 5.65 -1.93 -15.60
CA LYS A 35 5.13 -0.62 -15.16
C LYS A 35 3.77 -0.75 -14.48
N THR A 36 3.76 -1.29 -13.28
CA THR A 36 2.56 -1.26 -12.43
C THR A 36 2.23 0.16 -12.02
N ARG A 37 0.97 0.57 -12.23
CA ARG A 37 0.43 1.86 -11.75
C ARG A 37 -0.32 1.63 -10.47
N VAL A 38 -0.12 2.52 -9.50
CA VAL A 38 -0.80 2.48 -8.21
C VAL A 38 -1.43 3.84 -7.93
N LEU A 39 -2.75 3.83 -7.70
CA LEU A 39 -3.44 4.94 -7.07
C LEU A 39 -3.66 4.57 -5.61
N ASN A 40 -3.09 5.35 -4.71
CA ASN A 40 -3.31 5.24 -3.28
C ASN A 40 -4.18 6.42 -2.82
N THR A 41 -5.39 6.15 -2.41
CA THR A 41 -6.33 7.12 -1.84
C THR A 41 -6.43 6.90 -0.35
N MET A 42 -6.06 7.89 0.43
CA MET A 42 -6.01 7.82 1.89
C MET A 42 -6.93 8.85 2.52
N LEU A 43 -7.57 8.47 3.63
CA LEU A 43 -8.21 9.40 4.55
C LEU A 43 -7.25 9.69 5.69
N VAL A 44 -6.70 10.89 5.70
CA VAL A 44 -5.64 11.33 6.62
C VAL A 44 -6.19 12.34 7.61
N ARG A 45 -5.82 12.22 8.88
CA ARG A 45 -6.13 13.22 9.92
C ARG A 45 -4.91 13.54 10.75
N ARG A 46 -4.86 14.77 11.27
CA ARG A 46 -3.80 15.21 12.17
C ARG A 46 -3.94 14.54 13.53
N ASN A 47 -2.83 14.22 14.14
CA ASN A 47 -2.81 13.84 15.54
C ASN A 47 -2.97 15.11 16.41
N PRO A 48 -4.06 15.25 17.18
CA PRO A 48 -4.30 16.45 17.99
C PRO A 48 -3.34 16.61 19.17
N GLU A 49 -2.62 15.55 19.53
CA GLU A 49 -1.69 15.56 20.66
C GLU A 49 -0.29 16.04 20.25
N VAL A 50 -0.04 16.19 18.96
CA VAL A 50 1.26 16.61 18.42
C VAL A 50 1.10 17.89 17.62
N ALA A 51 2.02 18.83 17.77
CA ALA A 51 2.09 20.02 16.92
C ALA A 51 2.52 19.61 15.51
N ALA A 52 1.57 19.12 14.71
CA ALA A 52 1.82 18.57 13.39
C ALA A 52 2.36 19.65 12.45
N GLN A 53 3.47 19.35 11.84
CA GLN A 53 4.13 20.16 10.81
C GLN A 53 3.76 19.64 9.40
N ALA A 54 4.75 19.27 8.62
CA ALA A 54 4.56 18.66 7.32
C ALA A 54 4.24 17.17 7.45
N LEU A 55 3.39 16.65 6.58
CA LEU A 55 3.21 15.20 6.44
C LEU A 55 4.40 14.64 5.64
N ARG A 56 5.10 13.68 6.23
CA ARG A 56 6.24 12.97 5.65
C ARG A 56 5.88 11.52 5.42
N LEU A 57 5.88 11.09 4.17
CA LEU A 57 5.54 9.75 3.76
C LEU A 57 6.78 9.06 3.18
N GLU A 58 7.09 7.87 3.65
CA GLU A 58 8.18 7.05 3.13
C GLU A 58 7.82 6.49 1.76
N GLY A 59 8.79 6.52 0.82
CA GLY A 59 8.66 5.93 -0.52
C GLY A 59 10.02 5.54 -1.05
N GLU A 60 10.14 4.33 -1.62
CA GLU A 60 11.41 3.78 -2.08
C GLU A 60 11.24 3.15 -3.47
N ASP A 61 12.14 3.49 -4.41
CA ASP A 61 12.13 3.02 -5.80
C ASP A 61 10.80 3.29 -6.55
N LEU A 62 10.16 4.41 -6.27
CA LEU A 62 8.89 4.82 -6.87
C LEU A 62 9.07 5.98 -7.84
N ASN A 63 8.27 5.96 -8.93
CA ASN A 63 8.09 7.15 -9.76
C ASN A 63 6.78 7.84 -9.35
N LEU A 64 6.88 9.00 -8.73
CA LEU A 64 5.74 9.83 -8.35
C LEU A 64 5.21 10.59 -9.56
N SER A 65 3.93 10.43 -9.90
CA SER A 65 3.31 11.12 -11.03
C SER A 65 2.50 12.34 -10.59
N ARG A 66 1.75 12.22 -9.51
CA ARG A 66 0.84 13.27 -9.05
C ARG A 66 0.43 13.08 -7.60
N VAL A 67 0.18 14.20 -6.92
CA VAL A 67 -0.37 14.26 -5.55
C VAL A 67 -1.56 15.21 -5.55
N LEU A 68 -2.70 14.76 -4.99
CA LEU A 68 -3.90 15.59 -4.82
C LEU A 68 -4.31 15.61 -3.35
N VAL A 69 -4.66 16.76 -2.84
CA VAL A 69 -5.31 16.95 -1.53
C VAL A 69 -6.72 17.43 -1.78
N ASN A 70 -7.72 16.70 -1.30
CA ASN A 70 -9.15 16.97 -1.55
C ASN A 70 -9.48 17.16 -3.04
N GLY A 71 -8.82 16.36 -3.91
CA GLY A 71 -9.02 16.40 -5.36
C GLY A 71 -8.27 17.53 -6.08
N GLN A 72 -7.53 18.38 -5.38
CA GLN A 72 -6.76 19.47 -5.96
C GLN A 72 -5.26 19.18 -5.91
N GLY A 73 -4.54 19.52 -6.99
CA GLY A 73 -3.09 19.42 -7.03
C GLY A 73 -2.42 20.22 -5.92
N THR A 74 -1.47 19.63 -5.23
CA THR A 74 -0.70 20.30 -4.19
C THR A 74 0.79 20.30 -4.52
N SER A 75 1.51 21.29 -3.99
CA SER A 75 2.98 21.29 -4.05
C SER A 75 3.55 20.28 -3.05
N PHE A 76 4.65 19.67 -3.44
CA PHE A 76 5.37 18.71 -2.60
C PHE A 76 6.88 18.85 -2.82
N LYS A 77 7.64 18.28 -1.89
CA LYS A 77 9.10 18.12 -2.00
C LYS A 77 9.44 16.65 -1.84
N ILE A 78 10.52 16.23 -2.48
CA ILE A 78 11.16 14.95 -2.21
C ILE A 78 12.42 15.24 -1.40
N ASP A 79 12.48 14.67 -0.20
CA ASP A 79 13.59 14.80 0.74
C ASP A 79 14.16 13.40 1.01
N GLY A 80 15.21 13.04 0.28
CA GLY A 80 15.71 11.66 0.26
C GLY A 80 14.65 10.69 -0.28
N GLU A 81 14.22 9.76 0.55
CA GLU A 81 13.17 8.78 0.25
C GLU A 81 11.78 9.22 0.74
N GLN A 82 11.63 10.47 1.20
CA GLN A 82 10.37 10.98 1.75
C GLN A 82 9.67 11.93 0.79
N LEU A 83 8.37 11.74 0.65
CA LEU A 83 7.45 12.74 0.09
C LEU A 83 7.00 13.66 1.22
N VAL A 84 7.27 14.96 1.10
CA VAL A 84 6.97 15.98 2.11
C VAL A 84 5.87 16.90 1.60
N LEU A 85 4.77 16.98 2.35
CA LEU A 85 3.61 17.83 2.08
C LEU A 85 3.47 18.87 3.21
N GLU A 86 3.69 20.16 2.85
CA GLU A 86 3.61 21.28 3.81
C GLU A 86 2.25 21.99 3.74
N ASN A 87 1.65 22.05 2.53
CA ASN A 87 0.38 22.74 2.31
C ASN A 87 -0.80 21.77 2.49
N LEU A 88 -1.17 21.53 3.74
CA LEU A 88 -2.26 20.65 4.12
C LEU A 88 -3.41 21.44 4.75
N PRO A 89 -4.65 20.92 4.71
CA PRO A 89 -5.77 21.54 5.43
C PRO A 89 -5.45 21.75 6.89
N GLU A 90 -5.89 22.89 7.42
CA GLU A 90 -5.78 23.21 8.84
C GLU A 90 -6.84 22.47 9.66
N GLY A 91 -6.60 22.34 10.97
CA GLY A 91 -7.53 21.68 11.89
C GLY A 91 -7.34 20.17 11.97
N THR A 92 -8.30 19.50 12.63
CA THR A 92 -8.26 18.05 12.91
C THR A 92 -9.20 17.22 12.03
N GLU A 93 -9.99 17.89 11.18
CA GLU A 93 -10.88 17.20 10.25
C GLU A 93 -10.08 16.35 9.26
N PRO A 94 -10.55 15.13 8.97
CA PRO A 94 -9.90 14.27 7.98
C PRO A 94 -9.93 14.89 6.58
N PHE A 95 -8.83 14.71 5.84
CA PHE A 95 -8.74 15.11 4.44
C PHE A 95 -8.35 13.93 3.54
N LYS A 96 -8.77 14.00 2.29
CA LYS A 96 -8.45 13.01 1.28
C LYS A 96 -7.09 13.32 0.66
N LEU A 97 -6.20 12.33 0.65
CA LEU A 97 -4.90 12.40 -0.03
C LEU A 97 -4.85 11.33 -1.11
N GLU A 98 -4.56 11.71 -2.35
CA GLU A 98 -4.43 10.80 -3.49
C GLU A 98 -3.01 10.88 -4.05
N ILE A 99 -2.35 9.75 -4.12
CA ILE A 99 -0.97 9.63 -4.60
C ILE A 99 -0.93 8.65 -5.78
N PHE A 100 -0.41 9.12 -6.91
CA PHE A 100 -0.28 8.34 -8.13
C PHE A 100 1.20 7.98 -8.32
N THR A 101 1.52 6.69 -8.24
CA THR A 101 2.87 6.18 -8.42
C THR A 101 2.94 5.12 -9.52
N THR A 102 4.15 4.86 -9.97
CA THR A 102 4.46 3.67 -10.77
C THR A 102 5.72 3.01 -10.23
N CYS A 103 5.76 1.69 -10.29
CA CYS A 103 6.92 0.87 -9.98
C CYS A 103 7.19 -0.16 -11.08
N ASN A 104 8.33 -0.81 -11.05
CA ASN A 104 8.71 -1.87 -11.98
C ASN A 104 8.95 -3.19 -11.23
N PRO A 105 7.91 -4.03 -11.07
CA PRO A 105 8.02 -5.27 -10.31
C PRO A 105 9.03 -6.28 -10.86
N SER A 106 9.21 -6.33 -12.18
CA SER A 106 10.20 -7.23 -12.82
C SER A 106 11.64 -6.86 -12.54
N LYS A 107 11.93 -5.59 -12.23
CA LYS A 107 13.28 -5.13 -11.85
C LYS A 107 13.52 -5.21 -10.35
N ASN A 108 12.50 -5.52 -9.57
CA ASN A 108 12.63 -5.61 -8.10
C ASN A 108 13.31 -6.92 -7.71
N THR A 109 14.62 -6.90 -7.57
CA THR A 109 15.44 -8.03 -7.13
C THR A 109 15.59 -8.10 -5.61
N GLN A 110 15.12 -7.12 -4.87
CA GLN A 110 15.20 -7.08 -3.41
C GLN A 110 14.13 -7.95 -2.75
N LEU A 111 13.09 -8.38 -3.51
CA LEU A 111 11.96 -9.17 -3.01
C LEU A 111 11.28 -8.48 -1.83
N SER A 112 11.18 -7.15 -1.88
CA SER A 112 10.54 -6.29 -0.90
C SER A 112 9.58 -5.33 -1.60
N GLY A 113 8.37 -5.14 -1.08
CA GLY A 113 7.28 -4.48 -1.79
C GLY A 113 6.67 -5.39 -2.85
N LEU A 114 6.28 -4.85 -4.00
CA LEU A 114 5.71 -5.60 -5.12
C LEU A 114 6.81 -6.08 -6.08
N TYR A 115 6.84 -7.37 -6.39
CA TYR A 115 7.79 -7.99 -7.31
C TYR A 115 7.14 -9.09 -8.16
N VAL A 116 7.84 -9.52 -9.21
CA VAL A 116 7.44 -10.64 -10.05
C VAL A 116 8.40 -11.81 -9.82
N SER A 117 7.85 -13.00 -9.64
CA SER A 117 8.58 -14.27 -9.59
C SER A 117 7.78 -15.32 -10.34
N GLN A 118 8.43 -16.07 -11.24
CA GLN A 118 7.83 -17.13 -12.06
C GLN A 118 6.50 -16.68 -12.72
N ASP A 119 6.52 -15.53 -13.39
CA ASP A 119 5.38 -14.92 -14.08
C ASP A 119 4.16 -14.62 -13.19
N SER A 120 4.36 -14.48 -11.89
CA SER A 120 3.31 -14.09 -10.94
C SER A 120 3.76 -12.91 -10.09
N PHE A 121 2.80 -12.06 -9.71
CA PHE A 121 3.03 -10.96 -8.79
C PHE A 121 2.92 -11.43 -7.35
N PHE A 122 3.83 -10.94 -6.52
CA PHE A 122 3.84 -11.15 -5.08
C PHE A 122 4.18 -9.86 -4.36
N THR A 123 3.77 -9.76 -3.12
CA THR A 123 4.22 -8.71 -2.21
C THR A 123 4.93 -9.29 -1.00
N GLN A 124 5.95 -8.57 -0.53
CA GLN A 124 6.58 -8.77 0.77
C GLN A 124 6.70 -7.39 1.44
N CYS A 125 5.88 -7.13 2.45
CA CYS A 125 5.83 -5.82 3.10
C CYS A 125 6.46 -5.77 4.49
N GLU A 126 6.64 -6.90 5.15
CA GLU A 126 7.32 -6.97 6.45
C GLU A 126 8.86 -6.83 6.25
N ALA A 127 9.56 -5.97 6.99
CA ALA A 127 9.00 -5.05 8.00
C ALA A 127 8.60 -3.68 7.43
N GLN A 128 9.23 -3.19 6.35
CA GLN A 128 9.08 -1.84 5.78
C GLN A 128 9.06 -1.88 4.23
N GLY A 129 8.33 -2.83 3.65
CA GLY A 129 8.24 -3.02 2.20
C GLY A 129 7.08 -2.28 1.54
N PHE A 130 6.07 -1.83 2.29
CA PHE A 130 4.92 -1.15 1.71
C PHE A 130 5.32 0.18 1.03
N ARG A 131 6.33 0.87 1.53
CA ARG A 131 6.93 2.08 0.94
C ARG A 131 7.47 1.88 -0.48
N ARG A 132 7.69 0.62 -0.91
CA ARG A 132 8.08 0.27 -2.28
C ARG A 132 6.88 0.07 -3.22
N ILE A 133 5.66 0.22 -2.70
CA ILE A 133 4.40 0.14 -3.47
C ILE A 133 3.81 1.52 -3.67
N SER A 134 3.74 2.30 -2.60
CA SER A 134 3.23 3.66 -2.60
C SER A 134 3.84 4.45 -1.43
N TYR A 135 3.84 5.77 -1.51
CA TYR A 135 4.20 6.61 -0.37
C TYR A 135 3.20 6.43 0.77
N PHE A 136 3.71 6.21 1.98
CA PHE A 136 2.89 5.90 3.16
C PHE A 136 3.60 6.26 4.48
N LEU A 137 2.84 6.40 5.58
CA LEU A 137 3.39 6.34 6.94
C LEU A 137 3.66 4.87 7.28
N ASP A 138 4.80 4.36 6.81
CA ASP A 138 5.13 2.93 6.85
C ASP A 138 5.70 2.52 8.20
N ARG A 139 4.84 2.61 9.21
CA ARG A 139 5.09 2.34 10.63
C ARG A 139 4.06 1.36 11.18
N PRO A 140 4.43 0.48 12.13
CA PRO A 140 3.53 -0.53 12.68
C PRO A 140 2.40 0.04 13.58
N ASP A 141 2.54 1.27 14.05
CA ASP A 141 1.55 1.95 14.90
C ASP A 141 0.52 2.78 14.09
N VAL A 142 0.71 2.92 12.77
CA VAL A 142 -0.30 3.48 11.87
C VAL A 142 -1.14 2.34 11.30
N MET A 143 -2.35 2.21 11.83
CA MET A 143 -3.27 1.11 11.50
C MET A 143 -4.47 1.63 10.72
N SER A 144 -4.72 1.05 9.56
CA SER A 144 -5.74 1.50 8.60
C SER A 144 -6.65 0.35 8.18
N VAL A 145 -7.85 0.69 7.73
CA VAL A 145 -8.73 -0.22 6.97
C VAL A 145 -8.33 -0.14 5.50
N PHE A 146 -8.13 -1.29 4.85
CA PHE A 146 -7.69 -1.37 3.47
C PHE A 146 -8.78 -1.89 2.54
N SER A 147 -8.98 -1.20 1.42
CA SER A 147 -9.65 -1.73 0.24
C SER A 147 -8.68 -1.75 -0.94
N VAL A 148 -8.79 -2.79 -1.77
CA VAL A 148 -7.81 -3.04 -2.83
C VAL A 148 -8.52 -3.48 -4.10
N THR A 149 -8.34 -2.76 -5.18
CA THR A 149 -8.79 -3.16 -6.52
C THR A 149 -7.58 -3.55 -7.36
N LEU A 150 -7.54 -4.80 -7.80
CA LEU A 150 -6.53 -5.34 -8.69
C LEU A 150 -7.09 -5.43 -10.09
N ARG A 151 -6.36 -4.90 -11.08
CA ARG A 151 -6.69 -5.01 -12.51
C ARG A 151 -5.51 -5.62 -13.25
N ALA A 152 -5.75 -6.64 -14.07
CA ALA A 152 -4.68 -7.31 -14.81
C ALA A 152 -5.19 -7.96 -16.10
N ASP A 153 -4.27 -8.40 -16.96
CA ASP A 153 -4.57 -9.29 -18.07
C ASP A 153 -5.13 -10.63 -17.55
N LYS A 154 -6.30 -11.02 -18.05
CA LYS A 154 -7.04 -12.19 -17.54
C LYS A 154 -6.37 -13.52 -17.89
N LEU A 155 -5.69 -13.60 -19.04
CA LEU A 155 -5.03 -14.83 -19.48
C LEU A 155 -3.74 -15.08 -18.71
N SER A 156 -2.98 -14.03 -18.46
CA SER A 156 -1.71 -14.11 -17.74
C SER A 156 -1.90 -14.23 -16.24
N TYR A 157 -2.90 -13.53 -15.68
CA TYR A 157 -3.15 -13.44 -14.24
C TYR A 157 -4.62 -13.76 -13.91
N PRO A 158 -5.09 -15.01 -14.13
CA PRO A 158 -6.51 -15.36 -13.93
C PRO A 158 -6.98 -15.30 -12.47
N VAL A 159 -6.06 -15.31 -11.51
CA VAL A 159 -6.34 -15.23 -10.08
C VAL A 159 -5.74 -13.95 -9.52
N LEU A 160 -6.58 -13.14 -8.87
CA LEU A 160 -6.22 -11.86 -8.23
C LEU A 160 -6.63 -11.92 -6.77
N LEU A 161 -5.67 -11.91 -5.85
CA LEU A 161 -5.89 -12.07 -4.41
C LEU A 161 -5.32 -10.88 -3.63
N SER A 162 -6.00 -10.51 -2.56
CA SER A 162 -5.50 -9.58 -1.54
C SER A 162 -6.06 -9.94 -0.17
N ASN A 163 -5.72 -9.14 0.86
CA ASN A 163 -6.25 -9.32 2.21
C ASN A 163 -7.78 -9.11 2.26
N GLY A 164 -8.43 -9.77 3.20
CA GLY A 164 -9.85 -9.56 3.51
C GLY A 164 -10.79 -10.39 2.64
N ASN A 165 -11.93 -9.81 2.30
CA ASN A 165 -13.01 -10.48 1.58
C ASN A 165 -13.12 -9.96 0.15
N LEU A 166 -13.34 -10.88 -0.80
CA LEU A 166 -13.69 -10.50 -2.18
C LEU A 166 -15.10 -9.92 -2.19
N VAL A 167 -15.23 -8.65 -2.57
CA VAL A 167 -16.53 -7.95 -2.60
C VAL A 167 -17.05 -7.75 -4.02
N GLU A 168 -16.15 -7.66 -5.00
CA GLU A 168 -16.52 -7.45 -6.39
C GLU A 168 -15.46 -8.05 -7.33
N LYS A 169 -15.87 -8.58 -8.46
CA LYS A 169 -15.01 -8.99 -9.58
C LYS A 169 -15.74 -8.90 -10.89
N GLY A 170 -15.03 -8.73 -11.98
CA GLY A 170 -15.63 -8.66 -13.31
C GLY A 170 -14.60 -8.54 -14.42
N ASP A 171 -15.11 -8.62 -15.64
CA ASP A 171 -14.30 -8.41 -16.83
C ASP A 171 -14.24 -6.92 -17.17
N LEU A 172 -13.12 -6.51 -17.70
CA LEU A 172 -12.85 -5.18 -18.26
C LEU A 172 -12.66 -5.31 -19.77
N GLU A 173 -12.59 -4.16 -20.44
CA GLU A 173 -12.22 -4.11 -21.85
C GLU A 173 -10.81 -4.67 -22.09
N ASP A 174 -10.48 -4.98 -23.34
CA ASP A 174 -9.17 -5.43 -23.81
C ASP A 174 -8.64 -6.72 -23.14
N GLY A 175 -9.53 -7.65 -22.75
CA GLY A 175 -9.14 -8.93 -22.17
C GLY A 175 -8.61 -8.84 -20.73
N ARG A 176 -8.79 -7.70 -20.10
CA ARG A 176 -8.46 -7.50 -18.67
C ARG A 176 -9.63 -7.87 -17.78
N HIS A 177 -9.36 -8.04 -16.51
CA HIS A 177 -10.36 -8.23 -15.47
C HIS A 177 -9.93 -7.56 -14.16
N PHE A 178 -10.85 -7.52 -13.19
CA PHE A 178 -10.57 -6.97 -11.88
C PHE A 178 -11.13 -7.82 -10.76
N ALA A 179 -10.56 -7.64 -9.59
CA ALA A 179 -11.08 -8.11 -8.31
C ALA A 179 -10.89 -7.03 -7.25
N LYS A 180 -11.95 -6.75 -6.47
CA LYS A 180 -11.94 -5.82 -5.34
C LYS A 180 -12.07 -6.58 -4.04
N TRP A 181 -11.14 -6.29 -3.14
CA TRP A 181 -11.03 -6.89 -1.82
C TRP A 181 -11.19 -5.82 -0.75
N VAL A 182 -11.83 -6.15 0.35
CA VAL A 182 -11.98 -5.27 1.52
C VAL A 182 -11.60 -6.03 2.77
N ASP A 183 -10.61 -5.52 3.49
CA ASP A 183 -10.26 -5.99 4.82
C ASP A 183 -10.81 -5.00 5.85
N PRO A 184 -11.88 -5.34 6.57
CA PRO A 184 -12.56 -4.41 7.46
C PRO A 184 -11.81 -4.17 8.78
N HIS A 185 -10.72 -4.89 9.01
CA HIS A 185 -9.94 -4.79 10.24
C HIS A 185 -8.78 -3.81 10.07
N HIS A 186 -8.59 -2.97 11.07
CA HIS A 186 -7.41 -2.11 11.11
C HIS A 186 -6.15 -2.96 11.19
N LYS A 187 -5.22 -2.72 10.28
CA LYS A 187 -3.92 -3.39 10.25
C LYS A 187 -2.80 -2.42 9.83
N PRO A 188 -1.58 -2.67 10.29
CA PRO A 188 -0.42 -1.93 9.81
C PRO A 188 -0.08 -2.33 8.36
N SER A 189 0.64 -1.46 7.67
CA SER A 189 1.03 -1.63 6.27
C SER A 189 1.88 -2.88 6.00
N TYR A 190 2.66 -3.34 6.97
CA TYR A 190 3.50 -4.53 6.79
C TYR A 190 2.71 -5.84 6.61
N LEU A 191 1.42 -5.86 6.97
CA LEU A 191 0.51 -7.00 6.74
C LEU A 191 -0.20 -6.95 5.38
N PHE A 192 0.02 -5.91 4.60
CA PHE A 192 -0.54 -5.82 3.26
C PHE A 192 -0.01 -6.95 2.37
N ALA A 193 -0.94 -7.62 1.67
CA ALA A 193 -0.60 -8.68 0.73
C ALA A 193 -1.41 -8.58 -0.57
N LEU A 194 -0.74 -8.86 -1.68
CA LEU A 194 -1.29 -8.98 -3.02
C LEU A 194 -0.60 -10.16 -3.72
N VAL A 195 -1.38 -10.99 -4.40
CA VAL A 195 -0.87 -12.04 -5.29
C VAL A 195 -1.70 -12.05 -6.56
N ALA A 196 -1.04 -12.10 -7.72
CA ALA A 196 -1.72 -12.27 -9.00
C ALA A 196 -0.95 -13.25 -9.89
N GLY A 197 -1.65 -14.27 -10.43
CA GLY A 197 -0.98 -15.30 -11.24
C GLY A 197 -1.87 -16.46 -11.61
N LYS A 198 -1.26 -17.49 -12.24
CA LYS A 198 -1.89 -18.77 -12.57
C LYS A 198 -1.83 -19.71 -11.36
N LEU A 199 -2.67 -19.46 -10.38
CA LEU A 199 -2.69 -20.20 -9.12
C LEU A 199 -3.69 -21.36 -9.16
N VAL A 200 -3.38 -22.45 -8.45
CA VAL A 200 -4.26 -23.60 -8.25
C VAL A 200 -4.90 -23.53 -6.87
N CYS A 201 -6.23 -23.63 -6.82
CA CYS A 201 -6.98 -23.66 -5.57
C CYS A 201 -7.10 -25.11 -5.07
N ARG A 202 -6.80 -25.31 -3.77
CA ARG A 202 -7.12 -26.55 -3.06
C ARG A 202 -8.08 -26.20 -1.92
N GLU A 203 -9.29 -26.75 -2.00
CA GLU A 203 -10.30 -26.59 -0.96
C GLU A 203 -10.34 -27.80 -0.02
N GLN A 204 -10.55 -27.54 1.26
CA GLN A 204 -10.80 -28.55 2.28
C GLN A 204 -11.84 -28.03 3.25
N ARG A 205 -12.87 -28.85 3.50
CA ARG A 205 -13.86 -28.57 4.55
C ARG A 205 -13.46 -29.31 5.82
N ILE A 206 -13.45 -28.60 6.93
CA ILE A 206 -13.23 -29.14 8.25
C ILE A 206 -14.39 -28.72 9.16
N THR A 207 -14.81 -29.63 10.04
CA THR A 207 -15.74 -29.29 11.10
C THR A 207 -14.91 -28.93 12.34
N ALA A 208 -15.03 -27.71 12.82
CA ALA A 208 -14.34 -27.29 14.02
C ALA A 208 -14.89 -28.01 15.26
N ARG A 209 -14.13 -28.00 16.36
CA ARG A 209 -14.48 -28.71 17.61
C ARG A 209 -15.80 -28.25 18.22
N ASN A 210 -16.26 -27.05 17.89
CA ASN A 210 -17.56 -26.47 18.30
C ASN A 210 -18.70 -26.76 17.31
N GLY A 211 -18.51 -27.65 16.33
CA GLY A 211 -19.51 -28.06 15.35
C GLY A 211 -19.81 -27.04 14.22
N LYS A 212 -19.02 -25.99 14.10
CA LYS A 212 -19.16 -24.98 13.02
C LYS A 212 -18.21 -25.27 11.86
#